data_82d3992fcf03d7319b5733f55323c05e
#
_entry.id   82d3992fcf03d7319b5733f55323c05e
#
_cell.length_a   1.000
_cell.length_b   1.000
_cell.length_c   1.000
_cell.angle_alpha   90.00
_cell.angle_beta   90.00
_cell.angle_gamma   90.00
#
_symmetry.space_group_name_H-M   'P 1'
#
loop_
_entity.id
_entity.type
_entity.pdbx_description
1 polymer ?
#
loop_
_entity_poly.entity_id
_entity_poly.type
_entity_poly.pdbx_seq_one_letter_code
_entity_poly.pdbx_strand_id
1 'polypeptide(L)'
;MFKHTATSRKIWRAFAVASAIAISLAAASAAFAGECPADKTKPNARQMVDYKPVGVTDVTLGSIDLGKQPAHIEGRELRFRKLTIEPGGIVPWHSHDDRPALIFVQQGEIVEYASNCIDSIVHKAGDLRPEVYGTSHWWKNLGKETVILYVGDVRKDPTDHNI
;
A
#
# COMPACT_ATOMS: atom_id res chain seq x y z
N MET A 1 -15.96 54.79 77.34
CA MET A 1 -16.70 55.06 76.17
C MET A 1 -15.86 54.66 74.96
N PHE A 2 -15.87 53.39 74.59
CA PHE A 2 -15.08 52.85 73.41
C PHE A 2 -16.03 52.10 72.54
N LYS A 3 -16.13 52.56 71.26
CA LYS A 3 -16.94 51.94 70.17
C LYS A 3 -16.11 50.87 69.51
N HIS A 4 -16.59 49.63 69.54
CA HIS A 4 -16.03 48.56 68.75
C HIS A 4 -16.62 48.59 67.30
N THR A 5 -15.75 48.77 66.37
CA THR A 5 -16.09 48.63 64.94
C THR A 5 -15.80 47.17 64.48
N ALA A 6 -16.83 46.47 64.05
CA ALA A 6 -16.74 45.13 63.51
C ALA A 6 -16.27 45.17 62.05
N THR A 7 -15.15 44.50 61.75
CA THR A 7 -14.60 44.34 60.44
C THR A 7 -15.15 43.06 59.78
N SER A 8 -15.99 43.22 58.78
CA SER A 8 -16.53 42.12 58.00
C SER A 8 -15.45 41.54 57.09
N ARG A 9 -15.07 40.29 57.30
CA ARG A 9 -14.20 39.54 56.40
C ARG A 9 -15.04 38.89 55.28
N LYS A 10 -14.94 39.40 54.05
CA LYS A 10 -15.49 38.79 52.86
C LYS A 10 -14.64 37.59 52.48
N ILE A 11 -15.22 36.40 52.63
CA ILE A 11 -14.60 35.13 52.19
C ILE A 11 -14.86 35.01 50.70
N TRP A 12 -13.82 35.16 49.86
CA TRP A 12 -13.87 34.87 48.45
C TRP A 12 -13.69 33.33 48.27
N ARG A 13 -14.77 32.70 47.85
CA ARG A 13 -14.71 31.30 47.39
C ARG A 13 -14.22 31.31 45.95
N ALA A 14 -12.97 30.90 45.75
CA ALA A 14 -12.42 30.61 44.43
C ALA A 14 -13.00 29.29 43.93
N PHE A 15 -13.84 29.35 42.92
CA PHE A 15 -14.26 28.16 42.18
C PHE A 15 -13.14 27.78 41.21
N ALA A 16 -12.40 26.73 41.49
CA ALA A 16 -11.48 26.11 40.57
C ALA A 16 -12.30 25.26 39.59
N VAL A 17 -12.47 25.76 38.40
CA VAL A 17 -13.04 24.99 37.27
C VAL A 17 -11.91 24.10 36.70
N ALA A 18 -11.91 22.84 37.07
CA ALA A 18 -11.03 21.85 36.50
C ALA A 18 -11.58 21.44 35.12
N SER A 19 -11.05 22.03 34.05
CA SER A 19 -11.34 21.60 32.67
C SER A 19 -10.57 20.31 32.40
N ALA A 20 -11.25 19.18 32.45
CA ALA A 20 -10.74 17.91 31.98
C ALA A 20 -10.73 17.92 30.45
N ILE A 21 -9.57 18.15 29.85
CA ILE A 21 -9.36 17.94 28.41
C ILE A 21 -9.27 16.44 28.18
N ALA A 22 -10.34 15.81 27.73
CA ALA A 22 -10.32 14.45 27.23
C ALA A 22 -9.58 14.44 25.89
N ILE A 23 -8.30 14.06 25.90
CA ILE A 23 -7.54 13.76 24.70
C ILE A 23 -8.02 12.40 24.21
N SER A 24 -8.96 12.40 23.26
CA SER A 24 -9.32 11.22 22.51
C SER A 24 -8.12 10.86 21.60
N LEU A 25 -7.31 9.89 22.01
CA LEU A 25 -6.41 9.21 21.09
C LEU A 25 -7.29 8.46 20.06
N ALA A 26 -7.58 9.11 18.96
CA ALA A 26 -8.01 8.40 17.78
C ALA A 26 -6.80 7.54 17.35
N ALA A 27 -6.86 6.25 17.62
CA ALA A 27 -5.97 5.29 17.00
C ALA A 27 -6.23 5.42 15.49
N ALA A 28 -5.41 6.21 14.80
CA ALA A 28 -5.33 6.17 13.36
C ALA A 28 -4.82 4.76 13.04
N SER A 29 -5.74 3.86 12.70
CA SER A 29 -5.39 2.65 11.97
C SER A 29 -4.59 3.15 10.77
N ALA A 30 -3.30 2.79 10.71
CA ALA A 30 -2.56 2.93 9.47
C ALA A 30 -3.32 2.09 8.45
N ALA A 31 -4.22 2.70 7.70
CA ALA A 31 -4.74 2.13 6.49
C ALA A 31 -3.49 2.05 5.61
N PHE A 32 -2.97 0.84 5.41
CA PHE A 32 -2.02 0.60 4.34
C PHE A 32 -2.77 1.01 3.08
N ALA A 33 -2.39 2.16 2.53
CA ALA A 33 -2.94 2.63 1.27
C ALA A 33 -2.66 1.54 0.24
N GLY A 34 -3.70 1.12 -0.49
CA GLY A 34 -3.58 0.09 -1.50
C GLY A 34 -3.81 -1.36 -1.02
N GLU A 35 -4.49 -1.61 0.09
CA GLU A 35 -4.94 -2.95 0.46
C GLU A 35 -6.44 -3.15 0.19
N CYS A 36 -6.83 -4.41 -0.05
CA CYS A 36 -8.25 -4.75 -0.12
C CYS A 36 -8.90 -4.54 1.26
N PRO A 37 -10.00 -3.78 1.36
CA PRO A 37 -10.73 -3.66 2.61
C PRO A 37 -11.15 -5.05 3.14
N ALA A 38 -11.06 -5.26 4.45
CA ALA A 38 -11.29 -6.58 5.05
C ALA A 38 -12.70 -7.12 4.75
N ASP A 39 -13.71 -6.26 4.69
CA ASP A 39 -15.11 -6.59 4.34
C ASP A 39 -15.32 -6.87 2.83
N LYS A 40 -14.32 -6.58 1.99
CA LYS A 40 -14.31 -6.82 0.54
C LYS A 40 -13.40 -7.98 0.13
N THR A 41 -12.66 -8.54 1.07
CA THR A 41 -11.81 -9.70 0.81
C THR A 41 -12.64 -10.95 0.65
N LYS A 42 -12.48 -11.64 -0.50
CA LYS A 42 -13.19 -12.88 -0.82
C LYS A 42 -12.33 -13.72 -1.77
N PRO A 43 -12.07 -15.00 -1.46
CA PRO A 43 -11.39 -15.88 -2.40
C PRO A 43 -12.12 -15.93 -3.75
N ASN A 44 -11.36 -15.88 -4.85
CA ASN A 44 -11.89 -15.92 -6.22
C ASN A 44 -12.97 -14.85 -6.51
N ALA A 45 -12.81 -13.65 -5.91
CA ALA A 45 -13.71 -12.53 -6.14
C ALA A 45 -13.69 -12.07 -7.61
N ARG A 46 -12.56 -12.26 -8.29
CA ARG A 46 -12.39 -11.96 -9.72
C ARG A 46 -11.83 -13.15 -10.46
N GLN A 47 -12.30 -13.33 -11.69
CA GLN A 47 -11.79 -14.33 -12.62
C GLN A 47 -10.69 -13.71 -13.52
N MET A 48 -9.84 -14.58 -14.04
CA MET A 48 -8.83 -14.20 -15.02
C MET A 48 -9.49 -13.50 -16.22
N VAL A 49 -8.83 -12.43 -16.68
CA VAL A 49 -9.15 -11.73 -17.92
C VAL A 49 -7.95 -11.80 -18.85
N ASP A 50 -8.16 -12.13 -20.12
CA ASP A 50 -7.10 -12.25 -21.11
C ASP A 50 -6.83 -10.87 -21.75
N TYR A 51 -6.37 -9.92 -20.95
CA TYR A 51 -5.84 -8.68 -21.48
C TYR A 51 -4.40 -8.88 -21.97
N LYS A 52 -4.07 -8.25 -23.09
CA LYS A 52 -2.68 -8.12 -23.51
C LYS A 52 -2.06 -6.87 -22.88
N PRO A 53 -0.73 -6.83 -22.71
CA PRO A 53 -0.07 -5.61 -22.26
C PRO A 53 -0.32 -4.46 -23.23
N VAL A 54 -0.68 -3.30 -22.70
CA VAL A 54 -0.93 -2.08 -23.47
C VAL A 54 -0.18 -0.93 -22.82
N GLY A 55 0.63 -0.21 -23.59
CA GLY A 55 1.32 0.99 -23.08
C GLY A 55 2.18 0.73 -21.84
N VAL A 56 2.80 -0.46 -21.74
CA VAL A 56 3.68 -0.85 -20.64
C VAL A 56 5.07 -1.10 -21.17
N THR A 57 6.04 -0.45 -20.52
CA THR A 57 7.47 -0.74 -20.70
C THR A 57 8.02 -1.30 -19.41
N ASP A 58 8.66 -2.46 -19.45
CA ASP A 58 9.30 -3.13 -18.32
C ASP A 58 10.81 -3.22 -18.56
N VAL A 59 11.60 -2.65 -17.63
CA VAL A 59 13.04 -2.63 -17.71
C VAL A 59 13.64 -3.22 -16.44
N THR A 60 14.34 -4.33 -16.55
CA THR A 60 15.16 -4.88 -15.43
C THR A 60 16.35 -3.94 -15.21
N LEU A 61 16.44 -3.41 -13.99
CA LEU A 61 17.52 -2.51 -13.56
C LEU A 61 18.70 -3.28 -12.97
N GLY A 62 18.44 -4.47 -12.41
CA GLY A 62 19.46 -5.33 -11.84
C GLY A 62 18.86 -6.61 -11.29
N SER A 63 19.71 -7.64 -11.13
CA SER A 63 19.32 -8.90 -10.54
C SER A 63 20.47 -9.58 -9.80
N ILE A 64 20.14 -10.48 -8.88
CA ILE A 64 21.06 -11.23 -8.04
C ILE A 64 20.62 -12.70 -8.05
N ASP A 65 21.49 -13.59 -8.49
CA ASP A 65 21.32 -15.05 -8.35
C ASP A 65 21.43 -15.43 -6.87
N LEU A 66 20.32 -15.83 -6.28
CA LEU A 66 20.24 -16.14 -4.83
C LEU A 66 20.90 -17.47 -4.47
N GLY A 67 21.05 -18.40 -5.42
CA GLY A 67 21.78 -19.66 -5.22
C GLY A 67 23.28 -19.42 -4.98
N LYS A 68 23.85 -18.37 -5.56
CA LYS A 68 25.26 -17.99 -5.38
C LYS A 68 25.51 -17.11 -4.15
N GLN A 69 24.48 -16.79 -3.39
CA GLN A 69 24.61 -15.99 -2.18
C GLN A 69 24.69 -16.89 -0.92
N PRO A 70 25.15 -16.38 0.22
CA PRO A 70 25.18 -17.15 1.48
C PRO A 70 23.83 -17.71 1.92
N ALA A 71 22.73 -17.15 1.42
CA ALA A 71 21.38 -17.66 1.68
C ALA A 71 21.06 -18.98 0.98
N HIS A 72 21.82 -19.37 -0.07
CA HIS A 72 21.70 -20.61 -0.83
C HIS A 72 20.25 -20.92 -1.26
N ILE A 73 19.56 -19.95 -1.86
CA ILE A 73 18.20 -20.18 -2.38
C ILE A 73 18.33 -20.55 -3.86
N GLU A 74 18.50 -21.85 -4.10
CA GLU A 74 18.75 -22.40 -5.43
C GLU A 74 17.60 -22.15 -6.40
N GLY A 75 17.94 -21.86 -7.65
CA GLY A 75 16.98 -21.63 -8.73
C GLY A 75 16.11 -20.39 -8.55
N ARG A 76 16.57 -19.43 -7.75
CA ARG A 76 15.87 -18.16 -7.54
C ARG A 76 16.76 -16.97 -7.84
N GLU A 77 16.15 -15.94 -8.43
CA GLU A 77 16.77 -14.65 -8.70
C GLU A 77 15.97 -13.54 -8.04
N LEU A 78 16.64 -12.68 -7.26
CA LEU A 78 16.09 -11.40 -6.84
C LEU A 78 16.28 -10.40 -7.97
N ARG A 79 15.17 -9.90 -8.52
CA ARG A 79 15.18 -8.92 -9.60
C ARG A 79 14.64 -7.58 -9.11
N PHE A 80 15.21 -6.49 -9.60
CA PHE A 80 14.67 -5.14 -9.44
C PHE A 80 14.41 -4.52 -10.81
N ARG A 81 13.20 -4.02 -11.03
CA ARG A 81 12.77 -3.50 -12.33
C ARG A 81 11.93 -2.24 -12.20
N LYS A 82 11.85 -1.50 -13.31
CA LYS A 82 11.01 -0.33 -13.47
C LYS A 82 9.95 -0.62 -14.53
N LEU A 83 8.68 -0.44 -14.16
CA LEU A 83 7.57 -0.40 -15.10
C LEU A 83 7.18 1.05 -15.36
N THR A 84 6.95 1.37 -16.63
CA THR A 84 6.37 2.64 -17.07
C THR A 84 5.06 2.32 -17.76
N ILE A 85 3.95 2.90 -17.26
CA ILE A 85 2.60 2.55 -17.72
C ILE A 85 1.91 3.84 -18.19
N GLU A 86 1.74 3.94 -19.49
CA GLU A 86 1.12 5.10 -20.14
C GLU A 86 -0.36 5.26 -19.75
N PRO A 87 -0.98 6.43 -19.94
CA PRO A 87 -2.42 6.60 -19.80
C PRO A 87 -3.22 5.56 -20.59
N GLY A 88 -4.16 4.89 -19.93
CA GLY A 88 -4.90 3.74 -20.48
C GLY A 88 -4.13 2.43 -20.52
N GLY A 89 -2.87 2.42 -20.07
CA GLY A 89 -2.00 1.24 -20.06
C GLY A 89 -2.52 0.12 -19.18
N ILE A 90 -2.24 -1.13 -19.57
CA ILE A 90 -2.70 -2.35 -18.91
C ILE A 90 -1.51 -3.26 -18.63
N VAL A 91 -1.29 -3.58 -17.34
CA VAL A 91 -0.48 -4.72 -16.91
C VAL A 91 -1.41 -5.94 -16.90
N PRO A 92 -1.17 -6.98 -17.72
CA PRO A 92 -2.09 -8.09 -17.88
C PRO A 92 -2.22 -8.93 -16.61
N TRP A 93 -3.22 -9.83 -16.59
CA TRP A 93 -3.40 -10.78 -15.52
C TRP A 93 -2.18 -11.67 -15.34
N HIS A 94 -1.67 -11.74 -14.10
CA HIS A 94 -0.56 -12.60 -13.70
C HIS A 94 -0.72 -13.07 -12.25
N SER A 95 0.03 -14.10 -11.85
CA SER A 95 0.01 -14.70 -10.52
C SER A 95 1.30 -14.41 -9.77
N HIS A 96 1.16 -14.31 -8.44
CA HIS A 96 2.28 -14.23 -7.50
C HIS A 96 2.53 -15.53 -6.71
N ASP A 97 1.93 -16.65 -7.14
CA ASP A 97 2.07 -17.94 -6.46
C ASP A 97 3.53 -18.43 -6.37
N ASP A 98 4.33 -18.16 -7.36
CA ASP A 98 5.75 -18.54 -7.38
C ASP A 98 6.69 -17.31 -7.51
N ARG A 99 6.16 -16.11 -7.46
CA ARG A 99 6.89 -14.86 -7.66
C ARG A 99 6.45 -13.77 -6.69
N PRO A 100 6.80 -13.89 -5.40
CA PRO A 100 6.51 -12.82 -4.44
C PRO A 100 7.20 -11.53 -4.86
N ALA A 101 6.53 -10.40 -4.64
CA ALA A 101 7.02 -9.09 -5.06
C ALA A 101 6.68 -7.99 -4.05
N LEU A 102 7.47 -6.92 -4.10
CA LEU A 102 7.16 -5.63 -3.51
C LEU A 102 7.05 -4.60 -4.63
N ILE A 103 5.90 -3.96 -4.74
CA ILE A 103 5.61 -2.95 -5.76
C ILE A 103 5.53 -1.58 -5.09
N PHE A 104 6.42 -0.67 -5.45
CA PHE A 104 6.42 0.70 -4.99
C PHE A 104 5.93 1.63 -6.10
N VAL A 105 4.89 2.42 -5.82
CA VAL A 105 4.39 3.44 -6.75
C VAL A 105 5.26 4.68 -6.61
N GLN A 106 6.13 4.92 -7.56
CA GLN A 106 7.00 6.10 -7.59
C GLN A 106 6.25 7.34 -8.07
N GLN A 107 5.36 7.20 -9.05
CA GLN A 107 4.64 8.31 -9.68
C GLN A 107 3.27 7.87 -10.17
N GLY A 108 2.30 8.79 -10.08
CA GLY A 108 0.95 8.63 -10.60
C GLY A 108 0.02 7.84 -9.70
N GLU A 109 -1.07 7.40 -10.27
CA GLU A 109 -2.10 6.58 -9.63
C GLU A 109 -2.49 5.44 -10.56
N ILE A 110 -2.62 4.23 -10.01
CA ILE A 110 -2.98 3.04 -10.79
C ILE A 110 -4.01 2.20 -10.04
N VAL A 111 -4.87 1.51 -10.79
CA VAL A 111 -5.94 0.68 -10.24
C VAL A 111 -5.59 -0.79 -10.41
N GLU A 112 -5.58 -1.52 -9.29
CA GLU A 112 -5.42 -2.97 -9.22
C GLU A 112 -6.78 -3.66 -9.18
N TYR A 113 -6.87 -4.80 -9.87
CA TYR A 113 -8.02 -5.69 -9.88
C TYR A 113 -7.57 -7.08 -9.42
N ALA A 114 -7.55 -7.28 -8.09
CA ALA A 114 -7.02 -8.49 -7.45
C ALA A 114 -8.04 -9.63 -7.40
N SER A 115 -7.58 -10.87 -7.54
CA SER A 115 -8.39 -12.10 -7.51
C SER A 115 -9.15 -12.29 -6.20
N ASN A 116 -8.63 -11.73 -5.12
CA ASN A 116 -9.14 -11.89 -3.76
C ASN A 116 -9.86 -10.64 -3.23
N CYS A 117 -10.16 -9.65 -4.10
CA CYS A 117 -10.85 -8.42 -3.71
C CYS A 117 -12.06 -8.14 -4.58
N ILE A 118 -13.23 -7.90 -3.96
CA ILE A 118 -14.46 -7.57 -4.68
C ILE A 118 -14.33 -6.21 -5.36
N ASP A 119 -13.79 -5.22 -4.64
CA ASP A 119 -13.59 -3.88 -5.16
C ASP A 119 -12.24 -3.77 -5.86
N SER A 120 -12.07 -2.78 -6.73
CA SER A 120 -10.76 -2.40 -7.25
C SER A 120 -10.00 -1.61 -6.19
N ILE A 121 -8.68 -1.74 -6.21
CA ILE A 121 -7.79 -1.09 -5.24
C ILE A 121 -7.04 0.02 -5.95
N VAL A 122 -7.05 1.22 -5.38
CA VAL A 122 -6.32 2.37 -5.94
C VAL A 122 -4.99 2.50 -5.21
N HIS A 123 -3.90 2.56 -5.97
CA HIS A 123 -2.55 2.81 -5.47
C HIS A 123 -2.05 4.14 -5.97
N LYS A 124 -1.40 4.92 -5.08
CA LYS A 124 -0.89 6.27 -5.36
C LYS A 124 0.60 6.37 -5.13
N ALA A 125 1.20 7.39 -5.65
CA ALA A 125 2.61 7.69 -5.40
C ALA A 125 2.93 7.68 -3.90
N GLY A 126 3.94 6.89 -3.51
CA GLY A 126 4.34 6.61 -2.14
C GLY A 126 3.80 5.29 -1.56
N ASP A 127 2.82 4.66 -2.19
CA ASP A 127 2.28 3.39 -1.73
C ASP A 127 3.24 2.23 -2.02
N LEU A 128 3.32 1.29 -1.08
CA LEU A 128 4.01 0.01 -1.24
C LEU A 128 2.99 -1.13 -1.16
N ARG A 129 2.95 -1.95 -2.19
CA ARG A 129 2.08 -3.13 -2.28
C ARG A 129 2.91 -4.40 -2.19
N PRO A 130 2.77 -5.22 -1.11
CA PRO A 130 3.28 -6.58 -1.09
C PRO A 130 2.40 -7.51 -1.92
N GLU A 131 3.00 -8.28 -2.81
CA GLU A 131 2.35 -9.33 -3.58
C GLU A 131 2.82 -10.69 -3.12
N VAL A 132 1.88 -11.50 -2.64
CA VAL A 132 2.16 -12.75 -1.95
C VAL A 132 1.44 -13.92 -2.61
N TYR A 133 1.82 -15.12 -2.18
CA TYR A 133 1.16 -16.37 -2.58
C TYR A 133 -0.38 -16.27 -2.48
N GLY A 134 -1.06 -16.83 -3.45
CA GLY A 134 -2.53 -16.82 -3.54
C GLY A 134 -3.12 -15.54 -4.13
N THR A 135 -2.29 -14.62 -4.61
CA THR A 135 -2.74 -13.40 -5.29
C THR A 135 -2.47 -13.49 -6.78
N SER A 136 -3.50 -13.26 -7.57
CA SER A 136 -3.41 -12.98 -9.01
C SER A 136 -4.15 -11.69 -9.31
N HIS A 137 -3.69 -10.91 -10.26
CA HIS A 137 -4.28 -9.62 -10.56
C HIS A 137 -3.91 -9.09 -11.94
N TRP A 138 -4.53 -7.99 -12.31
CA TRP A 138 -4.14 -7.11 -13.40
C TRP A 138 -4.27 -5.65 -12.96
N TRP A 139 -3.56 -4.74 -13.64
CA TRP A 139 -3.56 -3.33 -13.29
C TRP A 139 -3.90 -2.45 -14.49
N LYS A 140 -4.51 -1.29 -14.24
CA LYS A 140 -4.83 -0.32 -15.29
C LYS A 140 -4.56 1.10 -14.83
N ASN A 141 -3.86 1.84 -15.67
CA ASN A 141 -3.75 3.29 -15.53
C ASN A 141 -5.02 3.94 -16.08
N LEU A 142 -5.93 4.37 -15.20
CA LEU A 142 -7.14 5.10 -15.55
C LEU A 142 -6.93 6.61 -15.59
N GLY A 143 -5.75 7.08 -15.19
CA GLY A 143 -5.38 8.49 -15.13
C GLY A 143 -4.95 9.06 -16.49
N LYS A 144 -4.50 10.31 -16.44
CA LYS A 144 -3.98 11.04 -17.61
C LYS A 144 -2.46 11.18 -17.60
N GLU A 145 -1.82 10.76 -16.51
CA GLU A 145 -0.37 10.82 -16.32
C GLU A 145 0.23 9.43 -16.41
N THR A 146 1.49 9.37 -16.83
CA THR A 146 2.27 8.14 -16.81
C THR A 146 2.50 7.68 -15.38
N VAL A 147 2.27 6.40 -15.13
CA VAL A 147 2.57 5.76 -13.84
C VAL A 147 3.96 5.12 -13.91
N ILE A 148 4.72 5.27 -12.82
CA ILE A 148 6.02 4.63 -12.66
C ILE A 148 5.98 3.74 -11.42
N LEU A 149 6.25 2.45 -11.61
CA LEU A 149 6.39 1.48 -10.55
C LEU A 149 7.83 0.98 -10.48
N TYR A 150 8.34 0.82 -9.26
CA TYR A 150 9.53 0.02 -8.99
C TYR A 150 9.10 -1.30 -8.35
N VAL A 151 9.63 -2.41 -8.86
CA VAL A 151 9.24 -3.74 -8.41
C VAL A 151 10.48 -4.54 -8.07
N GLY A 152 10.53 -5.02 -6.82
CA GLY A 152 11.46 -6.05 -6.39
C GLY A 152 10.74 -7.39 -6.33
N ASP A 153 11.16 -8.38 -7.10
CA ASP A 153 10.55 -9.71 -7.11
C ASP A 153 11.59 -10.83 -7.01
N VAL A 154 11.14 -11.98 -6.48
CA VAL A 154 11.93 -13.22 -6.49
C VAL A 154 11.31 -14.16 -7.51
N ARG A 155 11.99 -14.37 -8.63
CA ARG A 155 11.51 -15.23 -9.70
C ARG A 155 12.33 -16.52 -9.83
N LYS A 156 11.73 -17.56 -10.37
CA LYS A 156 12.36 -18.86 -10.61
C LYS A 156 12.98 -18.92 -12.01
N ASP A 157 12.29 -18.42 -12.98
CA ASP A 157 12.70 -18.51 -14.39
C ASP A 157 13.11 -17.12 -14.89
N PRO A 158 14.39 -16.92 -15.30
CA PRO A 158 14.82 -15.66 -15.89
C PRO A 158 14.15 -15.36 -17.23
N THR A 159 13.55 -16.37 -17.87
CA THR A 159 12.77 -16.18 -19.12
C THR A 159 11.30 -15.87 -18.86
N ASP A 160 10.85 -15.88 -17.60
CA ASP A 160 9.51 -15.44 -17.22
C ASP A 160 9.37 -13.93 -17.44
N HIS A 161 8.74 -13.58 -18.55
CA HIS A 161 8.42 -12.21 -18.96
C HIS A 161 7.02 -11.78 -18.53
N ASN A 162 6.33 -12.54 -17.68
CA ASN A 162 5.07 -12.10 -17.11
C ASN A 162 5.32 -10.80 -16.33
N ILE A 163 4.69 -9.76 -16.80
CA ILE A 163 4.79 -8.41 -16.26
C ILE A 163 4.01 -8.37 -14.94
#